data_80bfcb89a4a135fcd789b24126112a2e
#
_entry.id   80bfcb89a4a135fcd789b24126112a2e
#
_cell.length_a   1.000
_cell.length_b   1.000
_cell.length_c   1.000
_cell.angle_alpha   90.00
_cell.angle_beta   90.00
_cell.angle_gamma   90.00
#
_symmetry.space_group_name_H-M   'P 1'
#
loop_
_entity.id
_entity.type
_entity.pdbx_description
1 polymer ?
#
loop_
_entity_poly.entity_id
_entity_poly.type
_entity_poly.pdbx_seq_one_letter_code
_entity_poly.pdbx_strand_id
1 'polypeptide(L)'
;MRPEQQGNGRAAATKRCRKGLFITALLVASAAATPLGWRLRQALNVATGYAAKLSCSLSLNSKQPAERISAELLDHVLAPVSRWLTVKAADCCASASAFGLVRARAVYRPGLGCTLLNGRSESQLVLLEGSPDRPSLDTEVPWPLGEAGPQSESMPAIESAIDAAFREVDSPGLDRIRQTKAVVIAHRGRMIAERYAERYSASTPMISWSMAKSVLAAVVGIAAADGRLPLDGPVPVPEWSAGEDPRHAITLDQLLRMSSGLRFDETYGAVNDVSRMLFTEPDTGAFAARSRLAATPDTLWSYSSGTSNIVARLLRESFGGDVTAFVRYTRSRLFEPASMTSAFFEHDASGTPIGSSFVFMTARDWARFGELHRNDGVWNGKRVLPEGWVRYVTTPTPRAPQGCYGAHWWLNAGDSEDPQRRPWPSLPSDAYAARGYGGQWLLVVPSRELVIVRLGISFPDDGDDGAIELARAVIDAIGAH
;
A
#
# COMPACT_ATOMS: atom_id res chain seq x y z
N MET A 1 33.12 78.32 -11.34
CA MET A 1 33.25 76.85 -11.27
C MET A 1 32.02 76.29 -10.64
N ARG A 2 31.25 75.55 -11.36
CA ARG A 2 29.96 74.87 -10.88
C ARG A 2 30.31 73.47 -10.39
N PRO A 3 29.69 72.95 -9.31
CA PRO A 3 29.74 71.54 -9.00
C PRO A 3 28.55 70.81 -9.64
N GLU A 4 28.85 69.66 -10.21
CA GLU A 4 27.93 68.74 -10.90
C GLU A 4 26.89 68.09 -10.00
N GLN A 5 25.68 68.01 -10.58
CA GLN A 5 24.59 67.17 -10.06
C GLN A 5 24.82 65.68 -10.47
N GLN A 6 25.19 64.82 -9.55
CA GLN A 6 25.06 63.37 -9.68
C GLN A 6 24.32 62.83 -8.48
N GLY A 7 23.03 62.51 -8.64
CA GLY A 7 22.29 61.94 -7.50
C GLY A 7 20.84 61.51 -7.73
N ASN A 8 20.35 61.29 -8.97
CA ASN A 8 18.91 60.95 -9.13
C ASN A 8 18.62 59.66 -9.95
N GLY A 9 19.65 58.93 -10.41
CA GLY A 9 19.43 57.75 -11.24
C GLY A 9 19.20 56.44 -10.46
N ARG A 10 19.75 56.29 -9.25
CA ARG A 10 19.68 55.03 -8.46
C ARG A 10 18.35 54.85 -7.72
N ALA A 11 17.68 55.88 -7.30
CA ALA A 11 16.39 55.78 -6.58
C ALA A 11 15.20 55.45 -7.50
N ALA A 12 15.28 55.82 -8.79
CA ALA A 12 14.22 55.49 -9.75
C ALA A 12 14.28 54.04 -10.26
N ALA A 13 15.50 53.46 -10.38
CA ALA A 13 15.69 52.07 -10.79
C ALA A 13 15.24 51.07 -9.71
N THR A 14 15.49 51.34 -8.45
CA THR A 14 15.05 50.52 -7.31
C THR A 14 13.53 50.54 -7.08
N LYS A 15 12.85 51.68 -7.35
CA LYS A 15 11.38 51.79 -7.29
C LYS A 15 10.70 51.04 -8.44
N ARG A 16 11.27 51.05 -9.64
CA ARG A 16 10.75 50.28 -10.80
C ARG A 16 10.91 48.77 -10.59
N CYS A 17 12.03 48.32 -10.09
CA CYS A 17 12.26 46.89 -9.79
C CYS A 17 11.31 46.37 -8.69
N ARG A 18 11.07 47.13 -7.61
CA ARG A 18 10.08 46.80 -6.58
C ARG A 18 8.66 46.76 -7.08
N LYS A 19 8.25 47.70 -7.97
CA LYS A 19 6.90 47.66 -8.58
C LYS A 19 6.74 46.47 -9.53
N GLY A 20 7.76 46.13 -10.32
CA GLY A 20 7.74 44.93 -11.16
C GLY A 20 7.59 43.65 -10.36
N LEU A 21 8.35 43.49 -9.26
CA LEU A 21 8.24 42.34 -8.38
C LEU A 21 6.84 42.26 -7.70
N PHE A 22 6.25 43.39 -7.31
CA PHE A 22 4.92 43.45 -6.72
C PHE A 22 3.82 43.07 -7.70
N ILE A 23 3.91 43.52 -8.95
CA ILE A 23 2.94 43.18 -9.99
C ILE A 23 3.06 41.71 -10.37
N THR A 24 4.27 41.18 -10.52
CA THR A 24 4.49 39.76 -10.79
C THR A 24 4.00 38.88 -9.63
N ALA A 25 4.23 39.28 -8.37
CA ALA A 25 3.69 38.58 -7.19
C ALA A 25 2.16 38.63 -7.13
N LEU A 26 1.53 39.76 -7.51
CA LEU A 26 0.07 39.87 -7.58
C LEU A 26 -0.52 39.00 -8.70
N LEU A 27 0.12 38.95 -9.86
CA LEU A 27 -0.31 38.11 -10.98
C LEU A 27 -0.18 36.61 -10.65
N VAL A 28 0.89 36.21 -9.99
CA VAL A 28 1.08 34.83 -9.50
C VAL A 28 0.06 34.50 -8.40
N ALA A 29 -0.21 35.41 -7.48
CA ALA A 29 -1.22 35.23 -6.44
C ALA A 29 -2.65 35.17 -7.02
N SER A 30 -2.98 36.01 -8.01
CA SER A 30 -4.28 35.98 -8.69
C SER A 30 -4.45 34.72 -9.56
N ALA A 31 -3.40 34.26 -10.25
CA ALA A 31 -3.43 32.99 -10.97
C ALA A 31 -3.59 31.79 -10.05
N ALA A 32 -2.94 31.82 -8.86
CA ALA A 32 -3.07 30.79 -7.84
C ALA A 32 -4.47 30.73 -7.20
N ALA A 33 -5.22 31.83 -7.22
CA ALA A 33 -6.60 31.91 -6.70
C ALA A 33 -7.66 31.41 -7.69
N THR A 34 -7.29 31.10 -8.93
CA THR A 34 -8.20 30.49 -9.91
C THR A 34 -8.45 29.01 -9.61
N PRO A 35 -9.58 28.42 -10.06
CA PRO A 35 -9.81 26.98 -9.94
C PRO A 35 -8.69 26.14 -10.58
N LEU A 36 -8.10 26.63 -11.67
CA LEU A 36 -6.96 25.98 -12.33
C LEU A 36 -5.70 26.04 -11.46
N GLY A 37 -5.39 27.21 -10.89
CA GLY A 37 -4.25 27.37 -9.98
C GLY A 37 -4.39 26.51 -8.71
N TRP A 38 -5.59 26.40 -8.18
CA TRP A 38 -5.89 25.52 -7.06
C TRP A 38 -5.65 24.04 -7.42
N ARG A 39 -6.16 23.57 -8.57
CA ARG A 39 -5.93 22.20 -9.06
C ARG A 39 -4.45 21.91 -9.27
N LEU A 40 -3.72 22.83 -9.87
CA LEU A 40 -2.28 22.69 -10.07
C LEU A 40 -1.54 22.57 -8.72
N ARG A 41 -1.88 23.43 -7.76
CA ARG A 41 -1.29 23.35 -6.42
C ARG A 41 -1.58 22.00 -5.75
N GLN A 42 -2.79 21.49 -5.84
CA GLN A 42 -3.14 20.16 -5.31
C GLN A 42 -2.34 19.05 -6.00
N ALA A 43 -2.21 19.10 -7.33
CA ALA A 43 -1.39 18.15 -8.07
C ALA A 43 0.08 18.17 -7.63
N LEU A 44 0.66 19.35 -7.43
CA LEU A 44 2.03 19.49 -6.94
C LEU A 44 2.19 19.02 -5.48
N ASN A 45 1.19 19.24 -4.62
CA ASN A 45 1.19 18.71 -3.25
C ASN A 45 1.20 17.17 -3.27
N VAL A 46 0.34 16.55 -4.07
CA VAL A 46 0.30 15.08 -4.23
C VAL A 46 1.64 14.57 -4.77
N ALA A 47 2.18 15.19 -5.82
CA ALA A 47 3.44 14.76 -6.43
C ALA A 47 4.63 14.88 -5.45
N THR A 48 4.74 16.00 -4.72
CA THR A 48 5.80 16.16 -3.70
C THR A 48 5.62 15.21 -2.53
N GLY A 49 4.36 14.99 -2.07
CA GLY A 49 4.05 14.01 -1.03
C GLY A 49 4.41 12.60 -1.44
N TYR A 50 3.99 12.17 -2.64
CA TYR A 50 4.35 10.89 -3.22
C TYR A 50 5.87 10.70 -3.28
N ALA A 51 6.59 11.67 -3.88
CA ALA A 51 8.03 11.60 -4.03
C ALA A 51 8.76 11.54 -2.68
N ALA A 52 8.39 12.39 -1.71
CA ALA A 52 9.00 12.36 -0.37
C ALA A 52 8.72 11.05 0.36
N LYS A 53 7.46 10.57 0.34
CA LYS A 53 7.04 9.33 0.99
C LYS A 53 7.78 8.12 0.44
N LEU A 54 7.72 7.90 -0.87
CA LEU A 54 8.31 6.72 -1.50
C LEU A 54 9.85 6.75 -1.42
N SER A 55 10.47 7.93 -1.61
CA SER A 55 11.93 8.05 -1.44
C SER A 55 12.38 7.70 -0.02
N CYS A 56 11.67 8.18 1.02
CA CYS A 56 11.96 7.80 2.40
C CYS A 56 11.75 6.30 2.63
N SER A 57 10.57 5.79 2.27
CA SER A 57 10.19 4.40 2.57
C SER A 57 11.08 3.38 1.84
N LEU A 58 11.36 3.59 0.56
CA LEU A 58 12.17 2.65 -0.22
C LEU A 58 13.65 2.76 0.09
N SER A 59 14.18 3.96 0.38
CA SER A 59 15.58 4.10 0.79
C SER A 59 15.84 3.50 2.15
N LEU A 60 14.97 3.71 3.13
CA LEU A 60 15.23 3.35 4.52
C LEU A 60 14.71 1.98 4.91
N ASN A 61 13.55 1.56 4.40
CA ASN A 61 13.02 0.22 4.66
C ASN A 61 13.59 -0.84 3.71
N SER A 62 13.64 -0.53 2.38
CA SER A 62 14.06 -1.49 1.35
C SER A 62 15.52 -1.34 0.92
N LYS A 63 16.23 -0.34 1.45
CA LYS A 63 17.66 -0.04 1.16
C LYS A 63 17.94 0.22 -0.33
N GLN A 64 16.97 0.80 -1.05
CA GLN A 64 17.13 1.13 -2.46
C GLN A 64 17.80 2.48 -2.66
N PRO A 65 18.73 2.63 -3.63
CA PRO A 65 19.34 3.91 -3.95
C PRO A 65 18.34 4.94 -4.48
N ALA A 66 18.51 6.21 -4.13
CA ALA A 66 17.61 7.30 -4.51
C ALA A 66 17.47 7.45 -6.04
N GLU A 67 18.58 7.28 -6.77
CA GLU A 67 18.61 7.37 -8.24
C GLU A 67 17.72 6.29 -8.87
N ARG A 68 17.75 5.08 -8.29
CA ARG A 68 16.93 3.96 -8.77
C ARG A 68 15.44 4.19 -8.48
N ILE A 69 15.11 4.69 -7.29
CA ILE A 69 13.74 5.06 -6.94
C ILE A 69 13.19 6.09 -7.93
N SER A 70 13.99 7.09 -8.29
CA SER A 70 13.61 8.09 -9.29
C SER A 70 13.34 7.45 -10.65
N ALA A 71 14.31 6.71 -11.19
CA ALA A 71 14.22 6.15 -12.54
C ALA A 71 13.16 5.06 -12.69
N GLU A 72 13.02 4.17 -11.70
CA GLU A 72 12.10 3.03 -11.83
C GLU A 72 10.66 3.35 -11.41
N LEU A 73 10.45 4.35 -10.55
CA LEU A 73 9.14 4.64 -9.98
C LEU A 73 8.67 6.07 -10.21
N LEU A 74 9.45 7.08 -9.74
CA LEU A 74 8.96 8.47 -9.77
C LEU A 74 8.80 8.98 -11.19
N ASP A 75 9.72 8.65 -12.09
CA ASP A 75 9.70 9.11 -13.48
C ASP A 75 8.55 8.46 -14.27
N HIS A 76 8.12 7.26 -13.92
CA HIS A 76 6.95 6.63 -14.54
C HIS A 76 5.63 7.15 -13.94
N VAL A 77 5.50 7.16 -12.62
CA VAL A 77 4.23 7.50 -11.95
C VAL A 77 3.94 9.00 -12.00
N LEU A 78 4.97 9.84 -11.92
CA LEU A 78 4.83 11.29 -11.85
C LEU A 78 5.13 12.01 -13.18
N ALA A 79 5.32 11.28 -14.29
CA ALA A 79 5.51 11.91 -15.59
C ALA A 79 4.28 12.76 -16.01
N PRO A 80 4.47 13.92 -16.61
CA PRO A 80 5.73 14.65 -16.88
C PRO A 80 6.19 15.55 -15.71
N VAL A 81 5.54 15.50 -14.54
CA VAL A 81 5.79 16.42 -13.41
C VAL A 81 7.11 16.11 -12.70
N SER A 82 7.59 14.85 -12.77
CA SER A 82 8.83 14.40 -12.12
C SER A 82 10.04 15.30 -12.42
N ARG A 83 10.18 15.77 -13.66
CA ARG A 83 11.26 16.68 -14.10
C ARG A 83 11.33 18.03 -13.37
N TRP A 84 10.25 18.45 -12.71
CA TRP A 84 10.18 19.68 -11.93
C TRP A 84 10.33 19.46 -10.43
N LEU A 85 10.49 18.19 -10.03
CA LEU A 85 10.69 17.83 -8.64
C LEU A 85 12.19 17.81 -8.30
N THR A 86 12.51 18.32 -7.12
CA THR A 86 13.80 18.11 -6.48
C THR A 86 13.58 17.22 -5.27
N VAL A 87 14.17 16.03 -5.28
CA VAL A 87 14.08 15.06 -4.18
C VAL A 87 15.43 14.98 -3.49
N LYS A 88 15.41 14.98 -2.14
CA LYS A 88 16.59 14.79 -1.30
C LYS A 88 16.29 13.73 -0.26
N ALA A 89 17.09 12.67 -0.22
CA ALA A 89 17.02 11.61 0.79
C ALA A 89 18.23 11.68 1.71
N ALA A 90 18.05 11.34 2.98
CA ALA A 90 19.06 11.25 4.02
C ALA A 90 18.73 10.04 4.93
N ASP A 91 19.63 9.70 5.84
CA ASP A 91 19.51 8.53 6.72
C ASP A 91 18.32 8.57 7.70
N CYS A 92 17.63 9.70 7.80
CA CYS A 92 16.47 9.87 8.70
C CYS A 92 15.21 10.33 8.00
N CYS A 93 15.27 10.74 6.75
CA CYS A 93 14.15 11.43 6.12
C CYS A 93 14.32 11.58 4.61
N ALA A 94 13.23 11.92 3.91
CA ALA A 94 13.30 12.44 2.57
C ALA A 94 12.42 13.69 2.43
N SER A 95 12.82 14.58 1.55
CA SER A 95 12.05 15.77 1.19
C SER A 95 11.94 15.90 -0.32
N ALA A 96 10.79 16.38 -0.78
CA ALA A 96 10.58 16.71 -2.18
C ALA A 96 10.06 18.15 -2.29
N SER A 97 10.45 18.84 -3.35
CA SER A 97 9.94 20.18 -3.64
C SER A 97 9.70 20.37 -5.13
N ALA A 98 8.63 21.11 -5.48
CA ALA A 98 8.33 21.56 -6.82
C ALA A 98 8.54 23.06 -6.90
N PHE A 99 9.40 23.51 -7.83
CA PHE A 99 9.75 24.94 -8.05
C PHE A 99 10.22 25.68 -6.77
N GLY A 100 10.64 24.96 -5.72
CA GLY A 100 10.98 25.53 -4.41
C GLY A 100 9.79 26.08 -3.60
N LEU A 101 8.57 26.04 -4.14
CA LEU A 101 7.36 26.65 -3.57
C LEU A 101 6.48 25.62 -2.83
N VAL A 102 6.28 24.45 -3.43
CA VAL A 102 5.53 23.34 -2.81
C VAL A 102 6.52 22.33 -2.26
N ARG A 103 6.35 21.93 -1.01
CA ARG A 103 7.29 21.05 -0.31
C ARG A 103 6.56 19.99 0.48
N ALA A 104 7.11 18.78 0.49
CA ALA A 104 6.71 17.70 1.39
C ALA A 104 7.96 17.11 2.06
N ARG A 105 7.77 16.57 3.27
CA ARG A 105 8.82 15.90 4.03
C ARG A 105 8.25 14.64 4.68
N ALA A 106 8.97 13.53 4.53
CA ALA A 106 8.73 12.28 5.22
C ALA A 106 9.89 12.00 6.18
N VAL A 107 9.58 11.53 7.38
CA VAL A 107 10.55 11.25 8.45
C VAL A 107 10.47 9.77 8.82
N TYR A 108 11.62 9.13 8.93
CA TYR A 108 11.74 7.75 9.37
C TYR A 108 11.61 7.66 10.90
N ARG A 109 10.77 6.75 11.34
CA ARG A 109 10.58 6.43 12.76
C ARG A 109 10.90 4.95 12.98
N PRO A 110 11.88 4.60 13.84
CA PRO A 110 12.20 3.21 14.12
C PRO A 110 10.95 2.40 14.50
N GLY A 111 10.76 1.25 13.86
CA GLY A 111 9.60 0.37 14.05
C GLY A 111 8.29 0.81 13.38
N LEU A 112 8.18 2.07 12.95
CA LEU A 112 6.99 2.64 12.29
C LEU A 112 7.22 3.02 10.81
N GLY A 113 8.48 2.93 10.33
CA GLY A 113 8.85 3.34 8.97
C GLY A 113 8.70 4.84 8.71
N CYS A 114 8.44 5.23 7.48
CA CYS A 114 8.40 6.62 7.06
C CYS A 114 7.00 7.23 7.15
N THR A 115 6.93 8.44 7.72
CA THR A 115 5.68 9.21 7.88
C THR A 115 5.80 10.57 7.22
N LEU A 116 4.83 10.93 6.35
CA LEU A 116 4.68 12.29 5.86
C LEU A 116 4.22 13.22 6.97
N LEU A 117 4.84 14.38 7.09
CA LEU A 117 4.48 15.36 8.13
C LEU A 117 3.12 16.00 7.89
N ASN A 118 2.79 16.33 6.64
CA ASN A 118 1.50 16.90 6.22
C ASN A 118 0.98 18.00 7.17
N GLY A 119 1.83 18.99 7.46
CA GLY A 119 1.51 20.11 8.34
C GLY A 119 1.75 19.86 9.83
N ARG A 120 2.16 18.68 10.25
CA ARG A 120 2.63 18.40 11.61
C ARG A 120 4.12 18.70 11.73
N SER A 121 4.60 18.99 12.95
CA SER A 121 6.02 19.01 13.27
C SER A 121 6.51 17.61 13.63
N GLU A 122 7.81 17.37 13.50
CA GLU A 122 8.42 16.08 13.92
C GLU A 122 8.17 15.78 15.40
N SER A 123 8.17 16.81 16.25
CA SER A 123 7.90 16.66 17.69
C SER A 123 6.47 16.26 18.04
N GLN A 124 5.54 16.37 17.09
CA GLN A 124 4.14 15.93 17.25
C GLN A 124 3.92 14.48 16.82
N LEU A 125 4.92 13.85 16.20
CA LEU A 125 4.81 12.46 15.81
C LEU A 125 5.01 11.54 17.01
N VAL A 126 4.16 10.52 17.11
CA VAL A 126 4.33 9.48 18.12
C VAL A 126 5.60 8.69 17.82
N LEU A 127 6.42 8.45 18.82
CA LEU A 127 7.55 7.53 18.78
C LEU A 127 7.18 6.27 19.56
N LEU A 128 7.70 5.12 19.14
CA LEU A 128 7.56 3.91 19.93
C LEU A 128 8.45 3.98 21.16
N GLU A 129 7.90 3.59 22.30
CA GLU A 129 8.69 3.38 23.50
C GLU A 129 9.48 2.07 23.36
N GLY A 130 10.80 2.20 23.31
CA GLY A 130 11.73 1.10 23.07
C GLY A 130 11.87 0.73 21.58
N SER A 131 13.02 0.23 21.19
CA SER A 131 13.18 -0.43 19.89
C SER A 131 12.64 -1.85 20.04
N PRO A 132 11.59 -2.23 19.35
CA PRO A 132 11.18 -3.61 19.36
C PRO A 132 12.26 -4.42 18.62
N ASP A 133 13.11 -5.11 19.35
CA ASP A 133 13.99 -6.10 18.75
C ASP A 133 13.12 -7.08 17.97
N ARG A 134 13.40 -7.18 16.68
CA ARG A 134 12.70 -8.16 15.83
C ARG A 134 13.42 -9.48 16.02
N PRO A 135 12.71 -10.57 16.41
CA PRO A 135 13.34 -11.87 16.50
C PRO A 135 13.91 -12.24 15.13
N SER A 136 15.14 -12.71 15.10
CA SER A 136 15.73 -13.32 13.91
C SER A 136 15.31 -14.79 13.84
N LEU A 137 14.93 -15.26 12.68
CA LEU A 137 14.73 -16.69 12.45
C LEU A 137 16.08 -17.35 12.13
N ASP A 138 16.18 -18.62 12.50
CA ASP A 138 17.38 -19.43 12.23
C ASP A 138 17.55 -19.64 10.72
N THR A 139 18.76 -19.35 10.23
CA THR A 139 19.10 -19.47 8.79
C THR A 139 19.33 -20.92 8.36
N GLU A 140 19.55 -21.84 9.28
CA GLU A 140 19.74 -23.26 9.01
C GLU A 140 18.42 -24.04 9.07
N VAL A 141 17.41 -23.49 9.73
CA VAL A 141 16.07 -24.07 9.80
C VAL A 141 15.33 -23.80 8.49
N PRO A 142 14.74 -24.83 7.87
CA PRO A 142 13.98 -24.69 6.66
C PRO A 142 12.81 -23.71 6.76
N TRP A 143 12.59 -22.94 5.66
CA TRP A 143 11.33 -22.21 5.51
C TRP A 143 10.15 -23.21 5.57
N PRO A 144 9.02 -22.93 6.23
CA PRO A 144 8.60 -21.60 6.67
C PRO A 144 8.96 -21.25 8.13
N LEU A 145 9.51 -22.15 8.91
CA LEU A 145 9.82 -21.91 10.32
C LEU A 145 11.17 -21.20 10.53
N GLY A 146 12.08 -21.28 9.56
CA GLY A 146 13.36 -20.60 9.51
C GLY A 146 13.59 -19.88 8.19
N GLU A 147 14.86 -19.55 7.91
CA GLU A 147 15.27 -18.80 6.72
C GLU A 147 16.12 -19.61 5.74
N ALA A 148 16.28 -20.94 5.90
CA ALA A 148 16.93 -21.75 4.88
C ALA A 148 16.10 -21.73 3.58
N GLY A 149 16.80 -21.61 2.44
CA GLY A 149 16.23 -21.49 1.11
C GLY A 149 15.47 -22.75 0.61
N PRO A 150 15.18 -22.83 -0.69
CA PRO A 150 14.46 -23.97 -1.28
C PRO A 150 15.13 -25.30 -0.96
N GLN A 151 14.31 -26.32 -0.64
CA GLN A 151 14.78 -27.62 -0.14
C GLN A 151 14.65 -28.75 -1.16
N SER A 152 14.17 -28.45 -2.35
CA SER A 152 14.05 -29.39 -3.46
C SER A 152 14.95 -28.99 -4.62
N GLU A 153 15.37 -29.95 -5.42
CA GLU A 153 15.97 -29.66 -6.72
C GLU A 153 14.98 -28.83 -7.54
N SER A 154 15.51 -27.82 -8.23
CA SER A 154 14.70 -26.93 -9.05
C SER A 154 14.09 -27.73 -10.22
N MET A 155 12.78 -27.55 -10.42
CA MET A 155 12.09 -28.11 -11.58
C MET A 155 12.34 -27.21 -12.80
N PRO A 156 12.90 -27.73 -13.93
CA PRO A 156 13.20 -26.88 -15.10
C PRO A 156 12.00 -26.08 -15.61
N ALA A 157 10.78 -26.61 -15.50
CA ALA A 157 9.57 -25.93 -15.91
C ALA A 157 9.25 -24.71 -14.99
N ILE A 158 9.51 -24.83 -13.68
CA ILE A 158 9.33 -23.72 -12.73
C ILE A 158 10.39 -22.64 -12.97
N GLU A 159 11.65 -23.03 -13.20
CA GLU A 159 12.70 -22.07 -13.55
C GLU A 159 12.37 -21.30 -14.83
N SER A 160 11.87 -22.00 -15.85
CA SER A 160 11.43 -21.38 -17.10
C SER A 160 10.28 -20.39 -16.87
N ALA A 161 9.32 -20.72 -15.99
CA ALA A 161 8.22 -19.81 -15.63
C ALA A 161 8.73 -18.57 -14.89
N ILE A 162 9.70 -18.74 -13.99
CA ILE A 162 10.33 -17.62 -13.28
C ILE A 162 11.14 -16.75 -14.27
N ASP A 163 11.90 -17.37 -15.20
CA ASP A 163 12.61 -16.64 -16.26
C ASP A 163 11.65 -15.77 -17.08
N ALA A 164 10.47 -16.30 -17.41
CA ALA A 164 9.45 -15.56 -18.12
C ALA A 164 8.91 -14.38 -17.28
N ALA A 165 8.70 -14.57 -15.97
CA ALA A 165 8.22 -13.53 -15.07
C ALA A 165 9.25 -12.39 -14.86
N PHE A 166 10.54 -12.65 -15.00
CA PHE A 166 11.61 -11.65 -14.89
C PHE A 166 11.98 -10.98 -16.22
N ARG A 167 11.46 -11.45 -17.35
CA ARG A 167 11.69 -10.80 -18.63
C ARG A 167 10.89 -9.50 -18.71
N GLU A 168 11.58 -8.42 -19.11
CA GLU A 168 10.90 -7.18 -19.49
C GLU A 168 10.02 -7.42 -20.73
N VAL A 169 8.92 -6.70 -20.82
CA VAL A 169 8.03 -6.78 -21.96
C VAL A 169 8.54 -5.83 -23.04
N ASP A 170 9.12 -6.37 -24.11
CA ASP A 170 9.40 -5.62 -25.33
C ASP A 170 8.06 -5.29 -26.03
N SER A 171 7.50 -4.15 -25.72
CA SER A 171 6.30 -3.62 -26.40
C SER A 171 6.69 -2.35 -27.15
N PRO A 172 7.06 -2.43 -28.43
CA PRO A 172 7.37 -1.24 -29.23
C PRO A 172 6.17 -0.29 -29.25
N GLY A 173 6.36 0.94 -28.74
CA GLY A 173 5.35 1.99 -28.75
C GLY A 173 4.37 2.04 -27.57
N LEU A 174 4.52 1.16 -26.58
CA LEU A 174 3.84 1.26 -25.30
C LEU A 174 4.89 1.50 -24.21
N ASP A 175 4.70 2.52 -23.38
CA ASP A 175 5.54 2.77 -22.19
C ASP A 175 5.20 1.72 -21.09
N ARG A 176 5.27 0.43 -21.46
CA ARG A 176 4.95 -0.68 -20.56
C ARG A 176 6.22 -1.21 -19.92
N ILE A 177 6.22 -1.29 -18.60
CA ILE A 177 7.30 -1.89 -17.82
C ILE A 177 6.76 -3.06 -16.99
N ARG A 178 7.53 -4.12 -16.88
CA ARG A 178 7.25 -5.30 -16.05
C ARG A 178 8.51 -5.67 -15.27
N GLN A 179 8.88 -4.87 -14.29
CA GLN A 179 10.08 -5.09 -13.49
C GLN A 179 9.76 -5.98 -12.28
N THR A 180 9.83 -7.28 -12.45
CA THR A 180 9.74 -8.22 -11.33
C THR A 180 10.97 -8.09 -10.44
N LYS A 181 10.77 -7.92 -9.14
CA LYS A 181 11.83 -7.74 -8.14
C LYS A 181 12.02 -8.96 -7.23
N ALA A 182 10.95 -9.70 -6.97
CA ALA A 182 10.99 -10.94 -6.21
C ALA A 182 9.88 -11.89 -6.65
N VAL A 183 10.20 -13.18 -6.70
CA VAL A 183 9.26 -14.29 -6.80
C VAL A 183 9.60 -15.29 -5.71
N VAL A 184 8.58 -15.76 -4.96
CA VAL A 184 8.68 -16.88 -4.03
C VAL A 184 7.52 -17.83 -4.31
N ILE A 185 7.82 -19.12 -4.43
CA ILE A 185 6.84 -20.18 -4.71
C ILE A 185 6.92 -21.21 -3.58
N ALA A 186 5.79 -21.43 -2.92
CA ALA A 186 5.64 -22.46 -1.92
C ALA A 186 4.56 -23.47 -2.34
N HIS A 187 4.87 -24.75 -2.21
CA HIS A 187 3.98 -25.86 -2.51
C HIS A 187 3.99 -26.85 -1.35
N ARG A 188 2.80 -27.25 -0.87
CA ARG A 188 2.63 -28.18 0.26
C ARG A 188 3.40 -27.73 1.52
N GLY A 189 3.39 -26.41 1.79
CA GLY A 189 4.04 -25.84 2.96
C GLY A 189 5.57 -25.75 2.89
N ARG A 190 6.18 -25.99 1.71
CA ARG A 190 7.62 -25.91 1.49
C ARG A 190 7.93 -24.90 0.40
N MET A 191 8.96 -24.11 0.58
CA MET A 191 9.46 -23.25 -0.48
C MET A 191 10.18 -24.09 -1.53
N ILE A 192 9.68 -24.06 -2.76
CA ILE A 192 10.22 -24.85 -3.88
C ILE A 192 11.06 -24.01 -4.84
N ALA A 193 10.83 -22.69 -4.89
CA ALA A 193 11.66 -21.79 -5.67
C ALA A 193 11.59 -20.37 -5.13
N GLU A 194 12.66 -19.60 -5.29
CA GLU A 194 12.69 -18.17 -5.08
C GLU A 194 13.72 -17.50 -5.99
N ARG A 195 13.44 -16.26 -6.40
CA ARG A 195 14.38 -15.43 -7.17
C ARG A 195 14.18 -13.96 -6.87
N TYR A 196 15.28 -13.23 -6.88
CA TYR A 196 15.33 -11.80 -6.62
C TYR A 196 16.08 -11.08 -7.74
N ALA A 197 15.59 -9.91 -8.11
CA ALA A 197 16.31 -9.01 -9.01
C ALA A 197 17.56 -8.45 -8.32
N GLU A 198 18.47 -7.89 -9.12
CA GLU A 198 19.65 -7.21 -8.59
C GLU A 198 19.29 -6.22 -7.48
N ARG A 199 20.04 -6.22 -6.38
CA ARG A 199 19.89 -5.41 -5.15
C ARG A 199 18.66 -5.73 -4.29
N TYR A 200 17.92 -6.78 -4.64
CA TYR A 200 16.88 -7.37 -3.78
C TYR A 200 17.36 -8.73 -3.28
N SER A 201 16.88 -9.12 -2.11
CA SER A 201 17.24 -10.39 -1.48
C SER A 201 16.10 -10.91 -0.62
N ALA A 202 16.25 -12.12 -0.10
CA ALA A 202 15.32 -12.72 0.85
C ALA A 202 15.05 -11.85 2.09
N SER A 203 16.02 -10.99 2.48
CA SER A 203 15.92 -10.09 3.62
C SER A 203 15.44 -8.68 3.29
N THR A 204 15.13 -8.36 2.02
CA THR A 204 14.66 -7.03 1.61
C THR A 204 13.16 -6.86 1.86
N PRO A 205 12.72 -6.02 2.82
CA PRO A 205 11.30 -5.69 2.95
C PRO A 205 10.84 -4.87 1.76
N MET A 206 9.69 -5.22 1.20
CA MET A 206 9.13 -4.57 0.03
C MET A 206 7.75 -3.99 0.33
N ILE A 207 7.42 -2.91 -0.37
CA ILE A 207 6.13 -2.23 -0.21
C ILE A 207 4.98 -3.10 -0.72
N SER A 208 3.92 -3.16 0.06
CA SER A 208 2.73 -3.97 -0.24
C SER A 208 1.76 -3.34 -1.24
N TRP A 209 1.70 -2.00 -1.23
CA TRP A 209 0.52 -1.32 -1.73
C TRP A 209 -0.76 -1.98 -1.17
N SER A 210 -1.79 -2.18 -1.98
CA SER A 210 -3.10 -2.67 -1.50
C SER A 210 -3.11 -4.09 -0.93
N MET A 211 -2.01 -4.87 -1.04
CA MET A 211 -1.91 -6.13 -0.29
C MET A 211 -1.98 -5.88 1.24
N ALA A 212 -1.69 -4.66 1.70
CA ALA A 212 -1.86 -4.24 3.09
C ALA A 212 -3.28 -4.48 3.63
N LYS A 213 -4.29 -4.36 2.77
CA LYS A 213 -5.70 -4.57 3.14
C LYS A 213 -5.94 -5.98 3.68
N SER A 214 -5.33 -6.99 3.07
CA SER A 214 -5.47 -8.39 3.52
C SER A 214 -4.79 -8.60 4.88
N VAL A 215 -3.65 -7.94 5.12
CA VAL A 215 -2.99 -7.96 6.44
C VAL A 215 -3.84 -7.25 7.48
N LEU A 216 -4.41 -6.08 7.13
CA LEU A 216 -5.35 -5.37 8.01
C LEU A 216 -6.55 -6.24 8.37
N ALA A 217 -7.15 -6.95 7.40
CA ALA A 217 -8.26 -7.87 7.65
C ALA A 217 -7.87 -8.99 8.62
N ALA A 218 -6.67 -9.56 8.50
CA ALA A 218 -6.20 -10.58 9.45
C ALA A 218 -6.11 -10.03 10.88
N VAL A 219 -5.56 -8.81 11.07
CA VAL A 219 -5.50 -8.16 12.38
C VAL A 219 -6.91 -7.85 12.91
N VAL A 220 -7.82 -7.40 12.05
CA VAL A 220 -9.24 -7.17 12.42
C VAL A 220 -9.90 -8.45 12.88
N GLY A 221 -9.67 -9.58 12.20
CA GLY A 221 -10.22 -10.87 12.59
C GLY A 221 -9.79 -11.29 14.00
N ILE A 222 -8.51 -11.13 14.30
CA ILE A 222 -7.99 -11.40 15.64
C ILE A 222 -8.61 -10.46 16.66
N ALA A 223 -8.69 -9.16 16.36
CA ALA A 223 -9.28 -8.14 17.24
C ALA A 223 -10.78 -8.37 17.48
N ALA A 224 -11.51 -8.83 16.47
CA ALA A 224 -12.93 -9.20 16.60
C ALA A 224 -13.11 -10.41 17.51
N ALA A 225 -12.30 -11.45 17.36
CA ALA A 225 -12.31 -12.61 18.26
C ALA A 225 -11.92 -12.27 19.70
N ASP A 226 -11.06 -11.27 19.89
CA ASP A 226 -10.70 -10.74 21.22
C ASP A 226 -11.77 -9.78 21.79
N GLY A 227 -12.90 -9.57 21.08
CA GLY A 227 -14.01 -8.72 21.52
C GLY A 227 -13.75 -7.22 21.42
N ARG A 228 -12.72 -6.79 20.66
CA ARG A 228 -12.36 -5.37 20.51
C ARG A 228 -13.19 -4.62 19.47
N LEU A 229 -13.57 -5.30 18.40
CA LEU A 229 -14.30 -4.72 17.26
C LEU A 229 -15.38 -5.71 16.80
N PRO A 230 -16.67 -5.46 17.07
CA PRO A 230 -17.75 -6.29 16.52
C PRO A 230 -17.87 -6.10 15.01
N LEU A 231 -18.11 -7.22 14.27
CA LEU A 231 -18.25 -7.17 12.81
C LEU A 231 -19.61 -6.62 12.38
N ASP A 232 -20.68 -7.01 13.09
CA ASP A 232 -22.06 -6.81 12.66
C ASP A 232 -22.74 -5.56 13.25
N GLY A 233 -22.04 -4.85 14.14
CA GLY A 233 -22.56 -3.64 14.76
C GLY A 233 -22.13 -2.37 14.04
N PRO A 234 -22.88 -1.24 14.23
CA PRO A 234 -22.45 0.07 13.81
C PRO A 234 -21.07 0.44 14.33
N VAL A 235 -20.22 1.02 13.47
CA VAL A 235 -18.88 1.40 13.87
C VAL A 235 -18.86 2.81 14.51
N PRO A 236 -18.09 3.03 15.59
CA PRO A 236 -18.05 4.30 16.31
C PRO A 236 -17.13 5.33 15.61
N VAL A 237 -17.53 5.80 14.44
CA VAL A 237 -16.81 6.85 13.70
C VAL A 237 -17.29 8.23 14.15
N PRO A 238 -16.43 9.07 14.73
CA PRO A 238 -16.85 10.37 15.30
C PRO A 238 -17.53 11.29 14.28
N GLU A 239 -17.10 11.27 13.03
CA GLU A 239 -17.66 12.07 11.94
C GLU A 239 -19.11 11.70 11.58
N TRP A 240 -19.61 10.56 12.04
CA TRP A 240 -20.95 10.04 11.78
C TRP A 240 -21.91 10.12 12.97
N SER A 241 -21.46 10.69 14.09
CA SER A 241 -22.23 10.74 15.34
C SER A 241 -23.30 11.82 15.38
N ALA A 242 -23.36 12.71 14.38
CA ALA A 242 -24.30 13.84 14.39
C ALA A 242 -25.70 13.41 13.95
N GLY A 243 -26.68 13.50 14.86
CA GLY A 243 -28.11 13.47 14.59
C GLY A 243 -28.59 12.28 13.74
N GLU A 244 -29.20 12.58 12.59
CA GLU A 244 -29.76 11.61 11.66
C GLU A 244 -28.80 11.22 10.54
N ASP A 245 -27.48 11.26 10.75
CA ASP A 245 -26.50 10.89 9.73
C ASP A 245 -26.62 9.38 9.40
N PRO A 246 -27.04 9.02 8.16
CA PRO A 246 -27.29 7.63 7.81
C PRO A 246 -26.00 6.76 7.85
N ARG A 247 -24.81 7.39 7.86
CA ARG A 247 -23.53 6.67 7.95
C ARG A 247 -23.29 6.03 9.32
N HIS A 248 -24.02 6.48 10.37
CA HIS A 248 -23.90 5.88 11.71
C HIS A 248 -24.27 4.39 11.74
N ALA A 249 -25.05 3.91 10.77
CA ALA A 249 -25.49 2.52 10.68
C ALA A 249 -24.47 1.61 9.96
N ILE A 250 -23.41 2.18 9.37
CA ILE A 250 -22.38 1.40 8.66
C ILE A 250 -21.68 0.46 9.64
N THR A 251 -21.55 -0.82 9.23
CA THR A 251 -20.90 -1.87 10.02
C THR A 251 -19.45 -2.10 9.58
N LEU A 252 -18.68 -2.80 10.43
CA LEU A 252 -17.31 -3.20 10.09
C LEU A 252 -17.29 -4.20 8.93
N ASP A 253 -18.26 -5.12 8.85
CA ASP A 253 -18.40 -6.05 7.73
C ASP A 253 -18.56 -5.30 6.40
N GLN A 254 -19.43 -4.29 6.34
CA GLN A 254 -19.65 -3.49 5.14
C GLN A 254 -18.39 -2.73 4.71
N LEU A 255 -17.59 -2.24 5.68
CA LEU A 255 -16.31 -1.60 5.39
C LEU A 255 -15.29 -2.59 4.82
N LEU A 256 -15.15 -3.78 5.42
CA LEU A 256 -14.24 -4.83 4.96
C LEU A 256 -14.61 -5.36 3.56
N ARG A 257 -15.91 -5.46 3.27
CA ARG A 257 -16.43 -5.96 2.00
C ARG A 257 -16.53 -4.93 0.89
N MET A 258 -16.14 -3.67 1.15
CA MET A 258 -16.24 -2.57 0.17
C MET A 258 -17.69 -2.28 -0.25
N SER A 259 -18.64 -2.50 0.66
CA SER A 259 -20.10 -2.30 0.44
C SER A 259 -20.71 -1.22 1.33
N SER A 260 -19.88 -0.35 1.91
CA SER A 260 -20.31 0.73 2.82
C SER A 260 -21.17 1.81 2.16
N GLY A 261 -21.19 1.89 0.83
CA GLY A 261 -21.88 2.95 0.09
C GLY A 261 -21.20 4.33 0.13
N LEU A 262 -20.05 4.47 0.79
CA LEU A 262 -19.29 5.72 0.81
C LEU A 262 -18.72 6.06 -0.56
N ARG A 263 -18.83 7.32 -0.96
CA ARG A 263 -18.18 7.82 -2.17
C ARG A 263 -16.68 7.96 -1.94
N PHE A 264 -15.89 7.36 -2.80
CA PHE A 264 -14.45 7.53 -2.78
C PHE A 264 -13.87 7.33 -4.20
N ASP A 265 -13.04 8.25 -4.65
CA ASP A 265 -12.37 8.14 -5.94
C ASP A 265 -11.04 7.39 -5.77
N GLU A 266 -11.03 6.13 -6.12
CA GLU A 266 -9.87 5.23 -6.04
C GLU A 266 -8.94 5.33 -7.25
N THR A 267 -9.29 6.14 -8.27
CA THR A 267 -8.42 6.35 -9.42
C THR A 267 -7.13 7.04 -9.01
N TYR A 268 -6.00 6.41 -9.25
CA TYR A 268 -4.71 7.06 -8.99
C TYR A 268 -4.50 8.22 -9.98
N GLY A 269 -4.33 9.43 -9.46
CA GLY A 269 -4.19 10.64 -10.26
C GLY A 269 -3.84 11.86 -9.41
N ALA A 270 -3.65 13.00 -10.06
CA ALA A 270 -3.08 14.19 -9.43
C ALA A 270 -3.92 14.78 -8.29
N VAL A 271 -5.25 14.59 -8.27
CA VAL A 271 -6.15 15.24 -7.30
C VAL A 271 -7.29 14.35 -6.80
N ASN A 272 -7.21 13.04 -7.03
CA ASN A 272 -8.22 12.07 -6.65
C ASN A 272 -8.15 11.75 -5.15
N ASP A 273 -9.22 11.19 -4.60
CA ASP A 273 -9.33 11.00 -3.14
C ASP A 273 -8.22 10.10 -2.59
N VAL A 274 -7.90 8.99 -3.25
CA VAL A 274 -6.84 8.08 -2.81
C VAL A 274 -5.47 8.76 -2.77
N SER A 275 -5.11 9.51 -3.81
CA SER A 275 -3.81 10.20 -3.89
C SER A 275 -3.71 11.34 -2.87
N ARG A 276 -4.78 12.11 -2.69
CA ARG A 276 -4.85 13.15 -1.65
C ARG A 276 -4.72 12.54 -0.25
N MET A 277 -5.52 11.53 0.04
CA MET A 277 -5.52 10.84 1.32
C MET A 277 -4.13 10.34 1.71
N LEU A 278 -3.46 9.63 0.80
CA LEU A 278 -2.18 8.99 1.09
C LEU A 278 -1.00 9.97 1.17
N PHE A 279 -1.06 11.08 0.41
CA PHE A 279 0.13 11.91 0.18
C PHE A 279 0.00 13.35 0.69
N THR A 280 -1.19 13.81 1.09
CA THR A 280 -1.39 15.19 1.56
C THR A 280 -2.10 15.32 2.90
N GLU A 281 -2.70 14.26 3.41
CA GLU A 281 -3.50 14.33 4.63
C GLU A 281 -2.73 13.79 5.85
N PRO A 282 -2.81 14.46 7.00
CA PRO A 282 -2.16 13.99 8.22
C PRO A 282 -2.89 12.84 8.92
N ASP A 283 -4.17 12.64 8.64
CA ASP A 283 -5.05 11.60 9.19
C ASP A 283 -5.86 11.00 8.05
N THR A 284 -5.40 9.86 7.55
CA THR A 284 -5.99 9.17 6.41
C THR A 284 -7.38 8.63 6.71
N GLY A 285 -7.61 8.13 7.93
CA GLY A 285 -8.90 7.62 8.37
C GLY A 285 -9.94 8.73 8.53
N ALA A 286 -9.58 9.85 9.15
CA ALA A 286 -10.47 11.00 9.28
C ALA A 286 -10.80 11.64 7.93
N PHE A 287 -9.84 11.69 6.99
CA PHE A 287 -10.12 12.16 5.63
C PHE A 287 -11.19 11.30 4.97
N ALA A 288 -11.03 9.98 4.99
CA ALA A 288 -11.96 9.05 4.38
C ALA A 288 -13.34 9.06 5.07
N ALA A 289 -13.38 9.21 6.41
CA ALA A 289 -14.62 9.27 7.17
C ALA A 289 -15.50 10.49 6.83
N ARG A 290 -14.93 11.57 6.27
CA ARG A 290 -15.69 12.72 5.77
C ARG A 290 -16.41 12.49 4.44
N SER A 291 -16.19 11.34 3.80
CA SER A 291 -16.86 10.99 2.54
C SER A 291 -18.37 10.89 2.72
N ARG A 292 -19.12 11.32 1.70
CA ARG A 292 -20.58 11.24 1.68
C ARG A 292 -21.02 9.85 1.23
N LEU A 293 -22.25 9.45 1.56
CA LEU A 293 -22.86 8.29 0.92
C LEU A 293 -23.13 8.57 -0.57
N ALA A 294 -22.80 7.61 -1.41
CA ALA A 294 -23.19 7.54 -2.81
C ALA A 294 -24.32 6.55 -3.02
N ALA A 295 -24.47 5.56 -2.13
CA ALA A 295 -25.47 4.53 -2.15
C ALA A 295 -25.81 4.04 -0.74
N THR A 296 -26.94 3.39 -0.58
CA THR A 296 -27.26 2.67 0.66
C THR A 296 -26.23 1.54 0.87
N PRO A 297 -25.73 1.30 2.09
CA PRO A 297 -24.87 0.15 2.36
C PRO A 297 -25.44 -1.15 1.80
N ASP A 298 -24.58 -2.05 1.33
CA ASP A 298 -24.85 -3.34 0.68
C ASP A 298 -25.58 -3.28 -0.68
N THR A 299 -25.83 -2.09 -1.23
CA THR A 299 -26.45 -1.96 -2.56
C THR A 299 -25.45 -1.74 -3.68
N LEU A 300 -24.23 -1.27 -3.35
CA LEU A 300 -23.15 -0.99 -4.28
C LEU A 300 -21.83 -1.52 -3.73
N TRP A 301 -21.13 -2.33 -4.53
CA TRP A 301 -19.74 -2.65 -4.29
C TRP A 301 -18.84 -1.58 -4.93
N SER A 302 -17.92 -1.01 -4.16
CA SER A 302 -16.98 -0.01 -4.66
C SER A 302 -15.64 -0.14 -3.90
N TYR A 303 -14.61 -0.61 -4.61
CA TYR A 303 -13.27 -0.74 -4.03
C TYR A 303 -12.75 0.60 -3.53
N SER A 304 -12.24 0.65 -2.29
CA SER A 304 -11.87 1.90 -1.63
C SER A 304 -10.74 1.73 -0.61
N SER A 305 -9.62 2.40 -0.85
CA SER A 305 -8.55 2.57 0.14
C SER A 305 -9.01 3.44 1.32
N GLY A 306 -9.96 4.34 1.08
CA GLY A 306 -10.55 5.16 2.14
C GLY A 306 -11.25 4.31 3.18
N THR A 307 -12.08 3.37 2.75
CA THR A 307 -12.79 2.43 3.65
C THR A 307 -11.80 1.65 4.52
N SER A 308 -10.71 1.17 3.93
CA SER A 308 -9.67 0.42 4.67
C SER A 308 -8.95 1.30 5.71
N ASN A 309 -8.73 2.59 5.44
CA ASN A 309 -8.12 3.47 6.43
C ASN A 309 -9.09 3.90 7.54
N ILE A 310 -10.41 3.92 7.29
CA ILE A 310 -11.41 4.01 8.37
C ILE A 310 -11.29 2.78 9.29
N VAL A 311 -11.23 1.58 8.72
CA VAL A 311 -11.03 0.33 9.49
C VAL A 311 -9.72 0.37 10.30
N ALA A 312 -8.63 0.84 9.70
CA ALA A 312 -7.34 0.95 10.38
C ALA A 312 -7.38 1.95 11.56
N ARG A 313 -8.11 3.07 11.40
CA ARG A 313 -8.34 4.04 12.47
C ARG A 313 -9.17 3.43 13.60
N LEU A 314 -10.29 2.78 13.28
CA LEU A 314 -11.13 2.08 14.27
C LEU A 314 -10.33 1.04 15.05
N LEU A 315 -9.49 0.29 14.37
CA LEU A 315 -8.62 -0.69 15.02
C LEU A 315 -7.63 -0.01 15.98
N ARG A 316 -6.96 1.09 15.60
CA ARG A 316 -6.11 1.85 16.52
C ARG A 316 -6.91 2.40 17.72
N GLU A 317 -8.09 2.96 17.48
CA GLU A 317 -8.96 3.51 18.54
C GLU A 317 -9.41 2.43 19.53
N SER A 318 -9.53 1.17 19.10
CA SER A 318 -9.83 0.05 20.01
C SER A 318 -8.72 -0.23 21.04
N PHE A 319 -7.55 0.42 20.87
CA PHE A 319 -6.44 0.46 21.83
C PHE A 319 -6.33 1.82 22.54
N GLY A 320 -7.40 2.63 22.56
CA GLY A 320 -7.38 3.99 23.13
C GLY A 320 -6.53 4.99 22.34
N GLY A 321 -6.28 4.70 21.04
CA GLY A 321 -5.40 5.52 20.20
C GLY A 321 -3.90 5.30 20.42
N ASP A 322 -3.52 4.38 21.31
CA ASP A 322 -2.11 4.06 21.62
C ASP A 322 -1.45 3.28 20.47
N VAL A 323 -0.55 3.95 19.75
CA VAL A 323 0.21 3.38 18.63
C VAL A 323 1.14 2.24 19.10
N THR A 324 1.75 2.38 20.29
CA THR A 324 2.65 1.36 20.84
C THR A 324 1.89 0.09 21.18
N ALA A 325 0.71 0.22 21.79
CA ALA A 325 -0.17 -0.92 22.09
C ALA A 325 -0.63 -1.61 20.79
N PHE A 326 -1.02 -0.86 19.75
CA PHE A 326 -1.38 -1.42 18.45
C PHE A 326 -0.21 -2.19 17.81
N VAL A 327 1.00 -1.59 17.76
CA VAL A 327 2.18 -2.25 17.18
C VAL A 327 2.54 -3.51 17.95
N ARG A 328 2.51 -3.47 19.28
CA ARG A 328 2.78 -4.63 20.13
C ARG A 328 1.75 -5.74 19.91
N TYR A 329 0.47 -5.36 19.77
CA TYR A 329 -0.61 -6.29 19.49
C TYR A 329 -0.43 -6.98 18.13
N THR A 330 -0.22 -6.24 17.06
CA THR A 330 -0.06 -6.83 15.72
C THR A 330 1.15 -7.76 15.64
N ARG A 331 2.24 -7.41 16.31
CA ARG A 331 3.42 -8.26 16.41
C ARG A 331 3.12 -9.56 17.16
N SER A 332 2.66 -9.45 18.40
CA SER A 332 2.49 -10.61 19.29
C SER A 332 1.34 -11.55 18.89
N ARG A 333 0.33 -11.01 18.15
CA ARG A 333 -0.87 -11.80 17.80
C ARG A 333 -0.87 -12.32 16.36
N LEU A 334 -0.15 -11.67 15.44
CA LEU A 334 -0.11 -12.07 14.03
C LEU A 334 1.32 -12.33 13.56
N PHE A 335 2.21 -11.33 13.63
CA PHE A 335 3.47 -11.42 12.89
C PHE A 335 4.44 -12.43 13.50
N GLU A 336 4.70 -12.36 14.79
CA GLU A 336 5.62 -13.28 15.48
C GLU A 336 5.10 -14.72 15.52
N PRO A 337 3.82 -14.97 15.87
CA PRO A 337 3.28 -16.34 15.85
C PRO A 337 3.33 -16.99 14.46
N ALA A 338 3.25 -16.22 13.39
CA ALA A 338 3.33 -16.72 12.01
C ALA A 338 4.74 -16.59 11.40
N SER A 339 5.77 -16.35 12.21
CA SER A 339 7.17 -16.22 11.80
C SER A 339 7.42 -15.10 10.78
N MET A 340 6.56 -14.06 10.73
CA MET A 340 6.68 -12.92 9.83
C MET A 340 7.46 -11.78 10.51
N THR A 341 8.75 -11.98 10.72
CA THR A 341 9.57 -11.11 11.57
C THR A 341 9.93 -9.77 10.94
N SER A 342 9.85 -9.65 9.62
CA SER A 342 10.12 -8.41 8.89
C SER A 342 8.91 -7.48 8.77
N ALA A 343 7.70 -7.97 9.10
CA ALA A 343 6.44 -7.29 8.83
C ALA A 343 6.19 -6.08 9.74
N PHE A 344 5.72 -4.98 9.16
CA PHE A 344 5.24 -3.81 9.90
C PHE A 344 4.35 -2.91 9.02
N PHE A 345 3.50 -2.12 9.68
CA PHE A 345 2.75 -1.04 9.06
C PHE A 345 3.52 0.28 9.13
N GLU A 346 3.50 1.06 8.07
CA GLU A 346 3.80 2.48 8.18
C GLU A 346 2.55 3.26 8.61
N HIS A 347 2.76 4.34 9.34
CA HIS A 347 1.71 5.13 9.97
C HIS A 347 1.66 6.54 9.39
N ASP A 348 0.48 7.13 9.37
CA ASP A 348 0.30 8.55 9.06
C ASP A 348 0.72 9.45 10.24
N ALA A 349 0.58 10.77 10.08
CA ALA A 349 0.99 11.72 11.11
C ALA A 349 0.06 11.77 12.32
N SER A 350 -1.13 11.17 12.24
CA SER A 350 -2.04 10.99 13.38
C SER A 350 -1.70 9.74 14.21
N GLY A 351 -0.83 8.86 13.69
CA GLY A 351 -0.51 7.57 14.28
C GLY A 351 -1.43 6.45 13.79
N THR A 352 -2.31 6.69 12.82
CA THR A 352 -3.11 5.63 12.20
C THR A 352 -2.23 4.80 11.27
N PRO A 353 -2.24 3.44 11.37
CA PRO A 353 -1.58 2.62 10.38
C PRO A 353 -2.22 2.83 9.01
N ILE A 354 -1.42 3.02 7.96
CA ILE A 354 -1.95 3.17 6.60
C ILE A 354 -2.27 1.78 6.05
N GLY A 355 -3.31 1.18 6.61
CA GLY A 355 -3.73 -0.20 6.37
C GLY A 355 -4.24 -0.48 4.96
N SER A 356 -4.49 0.57 4.19
CA SER A 356 -4.84 0.44 2.77
C SER A 356 -3.65 0.14 1.87
N SER A 357 -2.38 0.52 2.26
CA SER A 357 -1.32 0.67 1.26
C SER A 357 0.11 0.44 1.75
N PHE A 358 0.43 0.64 3.02
CA PHE A 358 1.82 0.69 3.46
C PHE A 358 2.14 -0.33 4.56
N VAL A 359 2.12 -1.60 4.17
CA VAL A 359 2.80 -2.68 4.89
C VAL A 359 4.12 -2.97 4.17
N PHE A 360 5.16 -3.19 4.94
CA PHE A 360 6.43 -3.67 4.46
C PHE A 360 6.70 -5.04 5.06
N MET A 361 7.10 -5.99 4.24
CA MET A 361 7.66 -7.28 4.64
C MET A 361 8.42 -7.92 3.49
N THR A 362 9.26 -8.90 3.78
CA THR A 362 10.01 -9.66 2.78
C THR A 362 9.08 -10.51 1.92
N ALA A 363 9.54 -10.91 0.74
CA ALA A 363 8.77 -11.83 -0.11
C ALA A 363 8.54 -13.19 0.57
N ARG A 364 9.48 -13.65 1.40
CA ARG A 364 9.34 -14.85 2.23
C ARG A 364 8.25 -14.71 3.28
N ASP A 365 8.14 -13.54 3.93
CA ASP A 365 7.07 -13.26 4.90
C ASP A 365 5.71 -13.12 4.22
N TRP A 366 5.64 -12.59 3.01
CA TRP A 366 4.42 -12.64 2.19
C TRP A 366 3.99 -14.08 1.91
N ALA A 367 4.94 -14.96 1.58
CA ALA A 367 4.64 -16.39 1.39
C ALA A 367 4.17 -17.06 2.70
N ARG A 368 4.74 -16.71 3.87
CA ARG A 368 4.25 -17.15 5.19
C ARG A 368 2.81 -16.70 5.45
N PHE A 369 2.50 -15.45 5.10
CA PHE A 369 1.14 -14.93 5.21
C PHE A 369 0.16 -15.70 4.31
N GLY A 370 0.58 -16.05 3.09
CA GLY A 370 -0.20 -16.91 2.19
C GLY A 370 -0.41 -18.31 2.75
N GLU A 371 0.64 -18.94 3.27
CA GLU A 371 0.57 -20.28 3.89
C GLU A 371 -0.32 -20.29 5.13
N LEU A 372 -0.29 -19.24 5.96
CA LEU A 372 -1.20 -19.09 7.09
C LEU A 372 -2.67 -19.12 6.62
N HIS A 373 -2.99 -18.45 5.52
CA HIS A 373 -4.34 -18.43 4.96
C HIS A 373 -4.69 -19.77 4.27
N ARG A 374 -3.75 -20.36 3.54
CA ARG A 374 -3.94 -21.69 2.93
C ARG A 374 -4.25 -22.76 3.98
N ASN A 375 -3.65 -22.65 5.16
CA ASN A 375 -3.85 -23.55 6.31
C ASN A 375 -4.97 -23.09 7.25
N ASP A 376 -5.98 -22.40 6.77
CA ASP A 376 -7.13 -21.93 7.57
C ASP A 376 -6.73 -21.22 8.88
N GLY A 377 -5.68 -20.42 8.85
CA GLY A 377 -5.23 -19.64 10.01
C GLY A 377 -4.45 -20.44 11.06
N VAL A 378 -4.05 -21.67 10.75
CA VAL A 378 -3.20 -22.50 11.62
C VAL A 378 -1.75 -22.41 11.19
N TRP A 379 -0.84 -22.15 12.12
CA TRP A 379 0.59 -22.09 11.90
C TRP A 379 1.34 -22.96 12.91
N ASN A 380 2.14 -23.90 12.43
CA ASN A 380 2.90 -24.84 13.25
C ASN A 380 2.04 -25.46 14.38
N GLY A 381 0.84 -25.94 14.03
CA GLY A 381 -0.12 -26.56 14.94
C GLY A 381 -0.85 -25.60 15.88
N LYS A 382 -0.59 -24.29 15.82
CA LYS A 382 -1.26 -23.27 16.64
C LYS A 382 -2.19 -22.41 15.79
N ARG A 383 -3.38 -22.11 16.30
CA ARG A 383 -4.32 -21.21 15.63
C ARG A 383 -3.89 -19.76 15.86
N VAL A 384 -3.63 -19.06 14.76
CA VAL A 384 -3.27 -17.64 14.72
C VAL A 384 -4.47 -16.80 14.28
N LEU A 385 -5.15 -17.19 13.20
CA LEU A 385 -6.41 -16.55 12.80
C LEU A 385 -7.60 -17.30 13.41
N PRO A 386 -8.69 -16.59 13.74
CA PRO A 386 -9.89 -17.22 14.29
C PRO A 386 -10.43 -18.32 13.36
N GLU A 387 -11.05 -19.33 13.94
CA GLU A 387 -11.74 -20.38 13.17
C GLU A 387 -12.82 -19.75 12.27
N GLY A 388 -12.86 -20.21 11.01
CA GLY A 388 -13.79 -19.69 10.00
C GLY A 388 -13.41 -18.33 9.42
N TRP A 389 -12.34 -17.67 9.91
CA TRP A 389 -11.94 -16.35 9.39
C TRP A 389 -11.52 -16.39 7.93
N VAL A 390 -10.75 -17.39 7.51
CA VAL A 390 -10.34 -17.53 6.11
C VAL A 390 -11.57 -17.72 5.22
N ARG A 391 -12.52 -18.58 5.62
CA ARG A 391 -13.80 -18.74 4.91
C ARG A 391 -14.57 -17.41 4.84
N TYR A 392 -14.62 -16.63 5.93
CA TYR A 392 -15.27 -15.32 5.96
C TYR A 392 -14.67 -14.36 4.93
N VAL A 393 -13.34 -14.22 4.90
CA VAL A 393 -12.68 -13.27 3.99
C VAL A 393 -12.69 -13.73 2.54
N THR A 394 -12.82 -15.04 2.27
CA THR A 394 -12.91 -15.62 0.93
C THR A 394 -14.35 -15.89 0.46
N THR A 395 -15.36 -15.52 1.25
CA THR A 395 -16.76 -15.55 0.80
C THR A 395 -17.04 -14.34 -0.09
N PRO A 396 -17.55 -14.54 -1.32
CA PRO A 396 -17.82 -13.43 -2.23
C PRO A 396 -18.78 -12.40 -1.63
N THR A 397 -18.43 -11.13 -1.78
CA THR A 397 -19.28 -10.01 -1.43
C THR A 397 -20.44 -9.91 -2.43
N PRO A 398 -21.69 -9.84 -1.97
CA PRO A 398 -22.80 -9.53 -2.85
C PRO A 398 -22.50 -8.25 -3.65
N ARG A 399 -22.89 -8.23 -4.93
CA ARG A 399 -22.63 -7.10 -5.85
C ARG A 399 -21.18 -6.92 -6.32
N ALA A 400 -20.18 -7.63 -5.79
CA ALA A 400 -18.85 -7.66 -6.40
C ALA A 400 -18.94 -8.36 -7.77
N PRO A 401 -18.53 -7.71 -8.87
CA PRO A 401 -18.69 -8.29 -10.21
C PRO A 401 -17.89 -9.59 -10.33
N GLN A 402 -18.45 -10.59 -10.98
CA GLN A 402 -17.80 -11.89 -11.21
C GLN A 402 -17.35 -12.61 -9.92
N GLY A 403 -17.96 -12.30 -8.76
CA GLY A 403 -17.52 -12.83 -7.48
C GLY A 403 -16.06 -12.50 -7.16
N CYS A 404 -15.56 -11.34 -7.63
CA CYS A 404 -14.13 -10.99 -7.60
C CYS A 404 -13.62 -10.57 -6.24
N TYR A 405 -14.47 -10.37 -5.23
CA TYR A 405 -14.03 -9.79 -3.96
C TYR A 405 -14.75 -10.37 -2.74
N GLY A 406 -13.99 -10.58 -1.67
CA GLY A 406 -14.49 -10.95 -0.35
C GLY A 406 -14.32 -9.82 0.67
N ALA A 407 -13.81 -10.11 1.85
CA ALA A 407 -13.46 -9.10 2.84
C ALA A 407 -11.94 -8.81 2.79
N HIS A 408 -11.56 -7.76 2.04
CA HIS A 408 -10.18 -7.36 1.78
C HIS A 408 -9.31 -8.41 1.04
N TRP A 409 -9.95 -9.32 0.29
CA TRP A 409 -9.29 -10.29 -0.58
C TRP A 409 -9.92 -10.30 -1.97
N TRP A 410 -9.09 -10.41 -3.00
CA TRP A 410 -9.53 -10.66 -4.37
C TRP A 410 -9.79 -12.14 -4.57
N LEU A 411 -10.89 -12.49 -5.24
CA LEU A 411 -11.35 -13.86 -5.39
C LEU A 411 -11.49 -14.23 -6.88
N ASN A 412 -11.45 -15.53 -7.15
CA ASN A 412 -11.70 -16.12 -8.46
C ASN A 412 -13.01 -16.96 -8.46
N ALA A 413 -13.96 -16.61 -7.60
CA ALA A 413 -15.14 -17.44 -7.35
C ALA A 413 -16.09 -17.57 -8.55
N GLY A 414 -16.12 -16.55 -9.42
CA GLY A 414 -17.04 -16.50 -10.55
C GLY A 414 -18.37 -15.84 -10.21
N ASP A 415 -19.13 -15.54 -11.24
CA ASP A 415 -20.47 -15.00 -11.12
C ASP A 415 -21.42 -16.07 -10.55
N SER A 416 -22.40 -15.70 -9.75
CA SER A 416 -23.43 -16.62 -9.23
C SER A 416 -24.28 -17.24 -10.34
N GLU A 417 -24.47 -16.52 -11.46
CA GLU A 417 -25.24 -16.99 -12.61
C GLU A 417 -24.38 -17.77 -13.63
N ASP A 418 -23.10 -17.42 -13.75
CA ASP A 418 -22.13 -18.08 -14.62
C ASP A 418 -20.77 -18.22 -13.90
N PRO A 419 -20.52 -19.35 -13.20
CA PRO A 419 -19.25 -19.58 -12.49
C PRO A 419 -18.01 -19.62 -13.38
N GLN A 420 -18.16 -19.73 -14.70
CA GLN A 420 -17.04 -19.63 -15.63
C GLN A 420 -16.62 -18.19 -15.90
N ARG A 421 -17.52 -17.25 -15.68
CA ARG A 421 -17.25 -15.83 -15.78
C ARG A 421 -16.57 -15.33 -14.50
N ARG A 422 -15.24 -15.52 -14.42
CA ARG A 422 -14.41 -15.17 -13.27
C ARG A 422 -13.18 -14.35 -13.67
N PRO A 423 -12.57 -13.62 -12.72
CA PRO A 423 -11.45 -12.72 -13.02
C PRO A 423 -10.25 -13.41 -13.66
N TRP A 424 -9.94 -14.64 -13.24
CA TRP A 424 -8.79 -15.42 -13.71
C TRP A 424 -9.24 -16.80 -14.24
N PRO A 425 -9.80 -16.87 -15.46
CA PRO A 425 -10.40 -18.11 -15.98
C PRO A 425 -9.39 -19.27 -16.13
N SER A 426 -8.09 -18.95 -16.29
CA SER A 426 -7.02 -19.92 -16.40
C SER A 426 -6.57 -20.53 -15.07
N LEU A 427 -7.07 -20.02 -13.94
CA LEU A 427 -6.75 -20.53 -12.61
C LEU A 427 -7.95 -21.26 -11.98
N PRO A 428 -7.74 -22.13 -10.99
CA PRO A 428 -8.82 -22.77 -10.23
C PRO A 428 -9.76 -21.73 -9.60
N SER A 429 -11.03 -22.08 -9.46
CA SER A 429 -12.07 -21.18 -8.91
C SER A 429 -11.89 -20.86 -7.44
N ASP A 430 -11.17 -21.69 -6.70
CA ASP A 430 -10.81 -21.47 -5.29
C ASP A 430 -9.57 -20.59 -5.10
N ALA A 431 -8.95 -20.12 -6.19
CA ALA A 431 -7.83 -19.18 -6.11
C ALA A 431 -8.29 -17.84 -5.54
N TYR A 432 -7.49 -17.27 -4.64
CA TYR A 432 -7.70 -15.93 -4.11
C TYR A 432 -6.35 -15.21 -3.92
N ALA A 433 -6.39 -13.87 -3.90
CA ALA A 433 -5.16 -13.11 -3.87
C ALA A 433 -5.26 -11.84 -3.02
N ALA A 434 -4.16 -11.46 -2.38
CA ALA A 434 -3.88 -10.08 -2.04
C ALA A 434 -3.19 -9.43 -3.26
N ARG A 435 -3.71 -8.27 -3.72
CA ARG A 435 -3.17 -7.54 -4.86
C ARG A 435 -2.82 -6.12 -4.48
N GLY A 436 -1.74 -5.60 -5.02
CA GLY A 436 -1.29 -4.23 -4.80
C GLY A 436 -0.89 -3.54 -6.10
N TYR A 437 -1.01 -2.21 -6.10
CA TYR A 437 -0.67 -1.35 -7.22
C TYR A 437 0.73 -1.64 -7.76
N GLY A 438 0.88 -1.58 -9.09
CA GLY A 438 2.14 -1.86 -9.75
C GLY A 438 2.54 -3.34 -9.75
N GLY A 439 1.57 -4.27 -9.68
CA GLY A 439 1.82 -5.70 -9.85
C GLY A 439 2.33 -6.42 -8.60
N GLN A 440 1.92 -6.01 -7.40
CA GLN A 440 2.18 -6.78 -6.19
C GLN A 440 1.13 -7.89 -6.07
N TRP A 441 1.57 -9.13 -5.90
CA TRP A 441 0.71 -10.30 -5.79
C TRP A 441 1.15 -11.24 -4.68
N LEU A 442 0.20 -11.66 -3.89
CA LEU A 442 0.23 -12.88 -3.11
C LEU A 442 -0.97 -13.71 -3.56
N LEU A 443 -0.74 -14.77 -4.30
CA LEU A 443 -1.75 -15.71 -4.78
C LEU A 443 -1.75 -16.97 -3.92
N VAL A 444 -2.93 -17.41 -3.52
CA VAL A 444 -3.17 -18.66 -2.80
C VAL A 444 -4.13 -19.52 -3.63
N VAL A 445 -3.75 -20.78 -3.89
CA VAL A 445 -4.55 -21.77 -4.63
C VAL A 445 -4.70 -23.02 -3.77
N PRO A 446 -5.73 -23.09 -2.91
CA PRO A 446 -5.88 -24.18 -1.95
C PRO A 446 -5.94 -25.56 -2.58
N SER A 447 -6.71 -25.76 -3.66
CA SER A 447 -6.82 -27.02 -4.38
C SER A 447 -5.52 -27.53 -4.99
N ARG A 448 -4.50 -26.67 -5.07
CA ARG A 448 -3.15 -27.00 -5.54
C ARG A 448 -2.11 -26.92 -4.43
N GLU A 449 -2.51 -26.74 -3.19
CA GLU A 449 -1.61 -26.54 -2.04
C GLU A 449 -0.48 -25.52 -2.35
N LEU A 450 -0.82 -24.44 -3.07
CA LEU A 450 0.14 -23.54 -3.71
C LEU A 450 0.01 -22.11 -3.20
N VAL A 451 1.14 -21.48 -2.94
CA VAL A 451 1.27 -20.04 -2.66
C VAL A 451 2.34 -19.47 -3.59
N ILE A 452 2.01 -18.38 -4.25
CA ILE A 452 2.94 -17.64 -5.12
C ILE A 452 2.96 -16.18 -4.70
N VAL A 453 4.16 -15.65 -4.51
CA VAL A 453 4.43 -14.23 -4.32
C VAL A 453 5.14 -13.69 -5.54
N ARG A 454 4.63 -12.63 -6.13
CA ARG A 454 5.32 -11.81 -7.12
C ARG A 454 5.31 -10.37 -6.65
N LEU A 455 6.48 -9.75 -6.48
CA LEU A 455 6.62 -8.35 -6.12
C LEU A 455 7.43 -7.64 -7.21
N GLY A 456 7.03 -6.42 -7.56
CA GLY A 456 7.70 -5.71 -8.64
C GLY A 456 7.16 -4.30 -8.87
N ILE A 457 7.47 -3.75 -10.06
CA ILE A 457 6.95 -2.49 -10.57
C ILE A 457 6.45 -2.75 -11.98
N SER A 458 5.14 -2.71 -12.19
CA SER A 458 4.52 -2.93 -13.50
C SER A 458 3.57 -1.78 -13.81
N PHE A 459 3.74 -1.17 -14.97
CA PHE A 459 2.89 -0.10 -15.47
C PHE A 459 2.61 -0.27 -16.97
N PRO A 460 1.42 0.17 -17.46
CA PRO A 460 0.27 0.61 -16.67
C PRO A 460 -0.24 -0.51 -15.74
N ASP A 461 -0.94 -0.13 -14.66
CA ASP A 461 -1.54 -1.07 -13.69
C ASP A 461 -2.89 -1.59 -14.24
N ASP A 462 -2.81 -2.33 -15.34
CA ASP A 462 -3.96 -2.89 -16.08
C ASP A 462 -4.17 -4.39 -15.85
N GLY A 463 -3.38 -4.98 -14.96
CA GLY A 463 -3.44 -6.39 -14.60
C GLY A 463 -2.59 -7.33 -15.48
N ASP A 464 -1.93 -6.80 -16.52
CA ASP A 464 -0.99 -7.55 -17.36
C ASP A 464 0.44 -7.42 -16.79
N ASP A 465 0.65 -7.96 -15.60
CA ASP A 465 1.92 -7.95 -14.87
C ASP A 465 2.66 -9.31 -14.87
N GLY A 466 2.10 -10.30 -15.55
CA GLY A 466 2.65 -11.65 -15.68
C GLY A 466 2.43 -12.57 -14.48
N ALA A 467 1.69 -12.14 -13.46
CA ALA A 467 1.48 -12.97 -12.26
C ALA A 467 0.56 -14.18 -12.54
N ILE A 468 -0.46 -13.99 -13.38
CA ILE A 468 -1.40 -15.06 -13.74
C ILE A 468 -0.73 -16.07 -14.65
N GLU A 469 0.09 -15.64 -15.60
CA GLU A 469 0.90 -16.50 -16.47
C GLU A 469 1.89 -17.33 -15.64
N LEU A 470 2.59 -16.69 -14.70
CA LEU A 470 3.48 -17.38 -13.76
C LEU A 470 2.71 -18.45 -12.98
N ALA A 471 1.56 -18.09 -12.41
CA ALA A 471 0.74 -19.02 -11.64
C ALA A 471 0.27 -20.22 -12.46
N ARG A 472 -0.21 -20.00 -13.68
CA ARG A 472 -0.63 -21.05 -14.60
C ARG A 472 0.53 -21.99 -14.93
N ALA A 473 1.69 -21.44 -15.31
CA ALA A 473 2.85 -22.24 -15.66
C ALA A 473 3.36 -23.08 -14.47
N VAL A 474 3.31 -22.53 -13.25
CA VAL A 474 3.65 -23.27 -12.03
C VAL A 474 2.64 -24.39 -11.74
N ILE A 475 1.33 -24.13 -11.90
CA ILE A 475 0.28 -25.13 -11.72
C ILE A 475 0.44 -26.28 -12.72
N ASP A 476 0.73 -25.96 -13.98
CA ASP A 476 0.96 -26.95 -15.03
C ASP A 476 2.21 -27.80 -14.69
N ALA A 477 3.28 -27.17 -14.22
CA ALA A 477 4.53 -27.86 -13.84
C ALA A 477 4.34 -28.84 -12.66
N ILE A 478 3.64 -28.43 -11.59
CA ILE A 478 3.40 -29.31 -10.43
C ILE A 478 2.34 -30.38 -10.69
N GLY A 479 1.45 -30.17 -11.67
CA GLY A 479 0.42 -31.15 -12.07
C GLY A 479 0.94 -32.24 -13.01
N ALA A 480 2.13 -32.06 -13.56
CA ALA A 480 2.79 -33.05 -14.44
C ALA A 480 3.63 -34.08 -13.65
N HIS A 481 3.72 -33.93 -12.34
CA HIS A 481 4.41 -34.82 -11.40
C HIS A 481 3.45 -35.28 -10.29
#